data_4610fb0823ea9e8a650d253aa42be9d8
#
_entry.id   4610fb0823ea9e8a650d253aa42be9d8
#
_cell.length_a   1.000
_cell.length_b   1.000
_cell.length_c   1.000
_cell.angle_alpha   90.00
_cell.angle_beta   90.00
_cell.angle_gamma   90.00
#
_symmetry.space_group_name_H-M   'P 1'
#
loop_
_entity.id
_entity.type
_entity.pdbx_description
1 polymer ?
#
loop_
_entity_poly.entity_id
_entity_poly.type
_entity_poly.pdbx_seq_one_letter_code
_entity_poly.pdbx_strand_id
1 'polypeptide(L)'
;QAVINGVNAELGKTVTTIAEAHAALEDNRYARLQHLLDTKFTKEQILSLLDYFSKRNDSNIRNMVTDNADIPTIFEYVLAIIWYKLSGCQGKILDYMKLSLDADLLPKTHAAGGEADIVYEYEATEHYPAHALLIEATLADSTNQRRMEMEPVSRHLGHHLIRTGNMSSYCIFATNELNINVISDFRSRKTTPFYNSQNHNQYVEGMKIIPLEIPELKKIIQDNRTYKELYPIFESAFNSGIMPHLWYENCIKKSI
;
A
#
# COMPACT_ATOMS: atom_id res chain seq x y z
N GLN A 1 -1.33 28.34 23.73
CA GLN A 1 -2.41 28.15 24.73
C GLN A 1 -3.76 27.84 24.07
N ALA A 2 -4.15 28.50 22.97
CA ALA A 2 -5.44 28.26 22.30
C ALA A 2 -5.61 26.79 21.85
N VAL A 3 -4.57 26.15 21.28
CA VAL A 3 -4.58 24.74 20.89
C VAL A 3 -4.81 23.82 22.09
N ILE A 4 -4.09 24.05 23.19
CA ILE A 4 -4.24 23.26 24.43
C ILE A 4 -5.65 23.35 24.97
N ASN A 5 -6.21 24.57 25.03
CA ASN A 5 -7.57 24.81 25.50
C ASN A 5 -8.62 24.13 24.59
N GLY A 6 -8.42 24.20 23.26
CA GLY A 6 -9.29 23.52 22.29
C GLY A 6 -9.28 22.00 22.50
N VAL A 7 -8.12 21.38 22.58
CA VAL A 7 -7.97 19.93 22.81
C VAL A 7 -8.62 19.50 24.12
N ASN A 8 -8.41 20.28 25.21
CA ASN A 8 -9.01 19.98 26.49
C ASN A 8 -10.54 20.06 26.44
N ALA A 9 -11.08 21.07 25.76
CA ALA A 9 -12.53 21.25 25.64
C ALA A 9 -13.18 20.17 24.74
N GLU A 10 -12.57 19.85 23.59
CA GLU A 10 -13.15 18.92 22.60
C GLU A 10 -12.97 17.46 23.00
N LEU A 11 -11.82 17.09 23.58
CA LEU A 11 -11.49 15.70 23.92
C LEU A 11 -11.69 15.35 25.39
N GLY A 12 -12.13 16.32 26.24
CA GLY A 12 -12.28 16.11 27.67
C GLY A 12 -10.96 15.74 28.37
N LYS A 13 -9.83 16.24 27.85
CA LYS A 13 -8.47 15.97 28.38
C LYS A 13 -8.00 17.10 29.29
N THR A 14 -6.89 16.89 29.98
CA THR A 14 -6.23 17.87 30.85
C THR A 14 -4.77 18.03 30.47
N VAL A 15 -4.50 18.18 29.17
CA VAL A 15 -3.14 18.39 28.64
C VAL A 15 -2.65 19.80 28.96
N THR A 16 -1.35 19.95 29.19
CA THR A 16 -0.71 21.20 29.63
C THR A 16 0.33 21.71 28.66
N THR A 17 0.83 20.84 27.77
CA THR A 17 1.87 21.15 26.78
C THR A 17 1.36 20.93 25.37
N ILE A 18 2.01 21.58 24.40
CA ILE A 18 1.74 21.36 22.96
C ILE A 18 2.02 19.91 22.55
N ALA A 19 3.09 19.30 23.08
CA ALA A 19 3.42 17.90 22.79
C ALA A 19 2.32 16.95 23.26
N GLU A 20 1.80 17.13 24.49
CA GLU A 20 0.66 16.35 25.02
C GLU A 20 -0.61 16.59 24.18
N ALA A 21 -0.86 17.82 23.72
CA ALA A 21 -1.99 18.13 22.89
C ALA A 21 -1.90 17.41 21.52
N HIS A 22 -0.72 17.40 20.89
CA HIS A 22 -0.48 16.66 19.65
C HIS A 22 -0.68 15.14 19.85
N ALA A 23 -0.12 14.56 20.92
CA ALA A 23 -0.31 13.14 21.23
C ALA A 23 -1.80 12.81 21.43
N ALA A 24 -2.54 13.63 22.18
CA ALA A 24 -3.96 13.42 22.38
C ALA A 24 -4.80 13.51 21.09
N LEU A 25 -4.44 14.39 20.18
CA LEU A 25 -5.09 14.47 18.86
C LEU A 25 -4.76 13.24 17.99
N GLU A 26 -3.52 12.79 18.00
CA GLU A 26 -3.10 11.59 17.28
C GLU A 26 -3.81 10.35 17.83
N ASP A 27 -3.84 10.16 19.14
CA ASP A 27 -4.57 9.08 19.80
C ASP A 27 -6.05 9.07 19.41
N ASN A 28 -6.69 10.23 19.44
CA ASN A 28 -8.10 10.37 19.02
C ASN A 28 -8.29 10.02 17.54
N ARG A 29 -7.36 10.43 16.69
CA ARG A 29 -7.39 10.13 15.25
C ARG A 29 -7.30 8.62 15.00
N TYR A 30 -6.41 7.92 15.70
CA TYR A 30 -6.29 6.46 15.60
C TYR A 30 -7.45 5.71 16.28
N ALA A 31 -8.03 6.22 17.36
CA ALA A 31 -9.25 5.66 17.93
C ALA A 31 -10.44 5.73 16.96
N ARG A 32 -10.57 6.85 16.23
CA ARG A 32 -11.58 6.99 15.16
C ARG A 32 -11.31 6.07 13.98
N LEU A 33 -10.05 5.90 13.58
CA LEU A 33 -9.67 4.93 12.57
C LEU A 33 -10.05 3.51 13.01
N GLN A 34 -9.73 3.12 14.25
CA GLN A 34 -10.11 1.81 14.77
C GLN A 34 -11.63 1.58 14.71
N HIS A 35 -12.42 2.58 15.07
CA HIS A 35 -13.87 2.51 14.93
C HIS A 35 -14.31 2.28 13.47
N LEU A 36 -13.68 2.96 12.48
CA LEU A 36 -13.93 2.71 11.06
C LEU A 36 -13.57 1.29 10.65
N LEU A 37 -12.44 0.76 11.13
CA LEU A 37 -11.99 -0.61 10.82
C LEU A 37 -12.97 -1.66 11.36
N ASP A 38 -13.58 -1.40 12.52
CA ASP A 38 -14.51 -2.31 13.18
C ASP A 38 -15.94 -2.24 12.62
N THR A 39 -16.33 -1.11 12.05
CA THR A 39 -17.70 -0.87 11.61
C THR A 39 -17.87 -0.81 10.11
N LYS A 40 -16.92 -0.24 9.37
CA LYS A 40 -17.02 0.03 7.93
C LYS A 40 -16.05 -0.81 7.08
N PHE A 41 -14.94 -1.28 7.68
CA PHE A 41 -13.92 -2.07 6.98
C PHE A 41 -13.67 -3.40 7.67
N THR A 42 -14.76 -4.11 8.02
CA THR A 42 -14.67 -5.51 8.48
C THR A 42 -14.12 -6.41 7.37
N LYS A 43 -13.73 -7.62 7.72
CA LYS A 43 -13.25 -8.62 6.74
C LYS A 43 -14.26 -8.82 5.60
N GLU A 44 -15.53 -8.98 5.93
CA GLU A 44 -16.61 -9.20 4.98
C GLU A 44 -16.82 -8.02 4.05
N GLN A 45 -16.75 -6.81 4.59
CA GLN A 45 -16.90 -5.59 3.82
C GLN A 45 -15.72 -5.35 2.88
N ILE A 46 -14.49 -5.62 3.32
CA ILE A 46 -13.29 -5.55 2.47
C ILE A 46 -13.39 -6.58 1.33
N LEU A 47 -13.81 -7.82 1.61
CA LEU A 47 -14.00 -8.83 0.57
C LEU A 47 -15.06 -8.41 -0.45
N SER A 48 -16.16 -7.81 0.02
CA SER A 48 -17.21 -7.27 -0.85
C SER A 48 -16.69 -6.11 -1.71
N LEU A 49 -15.91 -5.20 -1.14
CA LEU A 49 -15.27 -4.10 -1.87
C LEU A 49 -14.34 -4.62 -2.96
N LEU A 50 -13.50 -5.63 -2.67
CA LEU A 50 -12.63 -6.24 -3.65
C LEU A 50 -13.43 -6.88 -4.80
N ASP A 51 -14.58 -7.50 -4.51
CA ASP A 51 -15.49 -8.00 -5.55
C ASP A 51 -16.08 -6.88 -6.41
N TYR A 52 -16.42 -5.74 -5.81
CA TYR A 52 -16.93 -4.59 -6.55
C TYR A 52 -15.86 -3.92 -7.40
N PHE A 53 -14.62 -3.80 -6.92
CA PHE A 53 -13.51 -3.32 -7.74
C PHE A 53 -13.26 -4.23 -8.93
N SER A 54 -13.23 -5.55 -8.72
CA SER A 54 -13.03 -6.53 -9.79
C SER A 54 -14.14 -6.46 -10.87
N LYS A 55 -15.38 -6.19 -10.47
CA LYS A 55 -16.53 -6.11 -11.37
C LYS A 55 -16.79 -4.69 -11.90
N ARG A 56 -16.00 -3.71 -11.51
CA ARG A 56 -16.20 -2.28 -11.81
C ARG A 56 -17.61 -1.79 -11.41
N ASN A 57 -18.06 -2.24 -10.25
CA ASN A 57 -19.33 -1.79 -9.68
C ASN A 57 -19.14 -0.51 -8.85
N ASP A 58 -18.88 0.59 -9.56
CA ASP A 58 -18.50 1.87 -9.00
C ASP A 58 -19.56 2.45 -8.05
N SER A 59 -20.85 2.22 -8.33
CA SER A 59 -21.94 2.68 -7.47
C SER A 59 -21.89 2.03 -6.08
N ASN A 60 -21.68 0.71 -6.01
CA ASN A 60 -21.58 0.01 -4.73
C ASN A 60 -20.30 0.36 -3.97
N ILE A 61 -19.19 0.60 -4.68
CA ILE A 61 -17.95 1.09 -4.06
C ILE A 61 -18.19 2.42 -3.37
N ARG A 62 -18.81 3.40 -4.08
CA ARG A 62 -19.13 4.71 -3.53
C ARG A 62 -20.07 4.62 -2.33
N ASN A 63 -21.15 3.86 -2.44
CA ASN A 63 -22.10 3.65 -1.35
C ASN A 63 -21.46 3.06 -0.09
N MET A 64 -20.48 2.17 -0.26
CA MET A 64 -19.77 1.54 0.86
C MET A 64 -18.70 2.44 1.48
N VAL A 65 -18.02 3.27 0.70
CA VAL A 65 -16.90 4.08 1.19
C VAL A 65 -17.23 5.56 1.23
N THR A 66 -17.29 6.23 0.09
CA THR A 66 -17.61 7.67 -0.02
C THR A 66 -17.88 8.07 -1.45
N ASP A 67 -18.73 9.10 -1.64
CA ASP A 67 -18.93 9.76 -2.92
C ASP A 67 -17.92 10.87 -3.22
N ASN A 68 -17.06 11.21 -2.23
CA ASN A 68 -16.16 12.37 -2.29
C ASN A 68 -14.82 12.07 -3.00
N ALA A 69 -14.57 10.82 -3.41
CA ALA A 69 -13.34 10.43 -4.09
C ALA A 69 -13.63 9.65 -5.37
N ASP A 70 -12.67 9.62 -6.29
CA ASP A 70 -12.74 8.74 -7.45
C ASP A 70 -12.45 7.29 -7.07
N ILE A 71 -12.79 6.35 -7.94
CA ILE A 71 -12.67 4.91 -7.66
C ILE A 71 -11.21 4.47 -7.48
N PRO A 72 -10.23 4.94 -8.29
CA PRO A 72 -8.83 4.65 -8.04
C PRO A 72 -8.36 5.09 -6.65
N THR A 73 -8.67 6.31 -6.22
CA THR A 73 -8.33 6.81 -4.88
C THR A 73 -8.97 5.96 -3.76
N ILE A 74 -10.22 5.51 -3.96
CA ILE A 74 -10.86 4.60 -3.01
C ILE A 74 -10.12 3.24 -2.98
N PHE A 75 -9.62 2.75 -4.12
CA PHE A 75 -8.85 1.51 -4.17
C PHE A 75 -7.52 1.63 -3.43
N GLU A 76 -6.76 2.72 -3.64
CA GLU A 76 -5.54 3.04 -2.88
C GLU A 76 -5.82 3.03 -1.37
N TYR A 77 -6.88 3.71 -0.95
CA TYR A 77 -7.28 3.77 0.46
C TYR A 77 -7.62 2.39 1.05
N VAL A 78 -8.40 1.59 0.33
CA VAL A 78 -8.77 0.23 0.77
C VAL A 78 -7.54 -0.67 0.87
N LEU A 79 -6.59 -0.55 -0.06
CA LEU A 79 -5.31 -1.28 0.02
C LEU A 79 -4.50 -0.86 1.25
N ALA A 80 -4.44 0.42 1.58
CA ALA A 80 -3.78 0.89 2.80
C ALA A 80 -4.41 0.26 4.06
N ILE A 81 -5.74 0.21 4.13
CA ILE A 81 -6.47 -0.45 5.21
C ILE A 81 -6.19 -1.96 5.26
N ILE A 82 -6.18 -2.63 4.12
CA ILE A 82 -5.84 -4.06 4.05
C ILE A 82 -4.44 -4.29 4.63
N TRP A 83 -3.44 -3.53 4.18
CA TRP A 83 -2.06 -3.67 4.65
C TRP A 83 -1.90 -3.38 6.13
N TYR A 84 -2.60 -2.37 6.63
CA TYR A 84 -2.64 -2.06 8.06
C TYR A 84 -3.17 -3.25 8.88
N LYS A 85 -4.28 -3.87 8.44
CA LYS A 85 -4.82 -5.07 9.09
C LYS A 85 -3.86 -6.27 9.00
N LEU A 86 -3.25 -6.53 7.85
CA LEU A 86 -2.26 -7.61 7.66
C LEU A 86 -1.02 -7.42 8.56
N SER A 87 -0.71 -6.18 8.91
CA SER A 87 0.39 -5.82 9.81
C SER A 87 -0.02 -5.79 11.30
N GLY A 88 -1.19 -6.34 11.64
CA GLY A 88 -1.70 -6.34 13.02
C GLY A 88 -2.06 -4.97 13.55
N CYS A 89 -2.47 -4.05 12.68
CA CYS A 89 -2.76 -2.65 12.98
C CYS A 89 -1.57 -1.92 13.62
N GLN A 90 -0.36 -2.28 13.20
CA GLN A 90 0.87 -1.64 13.65
C GLN A 90 1.32 -0.56 12.67
N GLY A 91 2.05 0.45 13.17
CA GLY A 91 2.58 1.53 12.36
C GLY A 91 1.62 2.71 12.17
N LYS A 92 2.10 3.73 11.48
CA LYS A 92 1.41 5.02 11.32
C LYS A 92 0.72 5.11 9.96
N ILE A 93 -0.28 4.25 9.72
CA ILE A 93 -0.92 4.15 8.40
C ILE A 93 -1.48 5.49 7.88
N LEU A 94 -1.95 6.36 8.77
CA LEU A 94 -2.47 7.69 8.38
C LEU A 94 -1.37 8.63 7.87
N ASP A 95 -0.10 8.36 8.18
CA ASP A 95 1.06 9.08 7.67
C ASP A 95 1.67 8.37 6.44
N TYR A 96 1.47 7.06 6.33
CA TYR A 96 2.00 6.24 5.23
C TYR A 96 1.18 6.39 3.94
N MET A 97 -0.14 6.60 4.05
CA MET A 97 -0.98 6.97 2.93
C MET A 97 -0.60 8.34 2.40
N LYS A 98 -0.37 8.48 1.09
CA LYS A 98 -0.03 9.75 0.46
C LYS A 98 -1.25 10.50 -0.07
N LEU A 99 -2.40 9.87 -0.03
CA LEU A 99 -3.70 10.48 -0.36
C LEU A 99 -4.19 11.43 0.75
N SER A 100 -5.04 12.38 0.43
CA SER A 100 -5.70 13.21 1.43
C SER A 100 -6.97 12.56 1.96
N LEU A 101 -7.25 12.78 3.24
CA LEU A 101 -8.46 12.31 3.92
C LEU A 101 -9.38 13.47 4.26
N ASP A 102 -10.66 13.21 4.33
CA ASP A 102 -11.65 14.15 4.87
C ASP A 102 -11.69 14.11 6.42
N ALA A 103 -12.62 14.88 7.01
CA ALA A 103 -12.79 14.94 8.45
C ALA A 103 -13.19 13.60 9.08
N ASP A 104 -13.79 12.69 8.31
CA ASP A 104 -14.22 11.36 8.75
C ASP A 104 -13.18 10.27 8.48
N LEU A 105 -11.96 10.68 8.12
CA LEU A 105 -10.84 9.80 7.75
C LEU A 105 -11.11 8.96 6.49
N LEU A 106 -12.04 9.37 5.64
CA LEU A 106 -12.31 8.75 4.35
C LEU A 106 -11.52 9.43 3.23
N PRO A 107 -11.23 8.73 2.12
CA PRO A 107 -10.40 9.26 1.05
C PRO A 107 -11.08 10.43 0.33
N LYS A 108 -10.28 11.43 -0.06
CA LYS A 108 -10.75 12.64 -0.75
C LYS A 108 -10.03 12.87 -2.08
N THR A 109 -8.70 12.91 -2.08
CA THR A 109 -7.90 13.09 -3.30
C THR A 109 -6.73 12.13 -3.28
N HIS A 110 -6.32 11.65 -4.47
CA HIS A 110 -5.17 10.78 -4.64
C HIS A 110 -3.84 11.46 -4.22
N ALA A 111 -2.79 10.67 -4.11
CA ALA A 111 -1.45 11.13 -3.80
C ALA A 111 -0.97 12.18 -4.83
N ALA A 112 -0.17 13.13 -4.39
CA ALA A 112 0.56 14.01 -5.32
C ALA A 112 1.57 13.18 -6.12
N GLY A 113 1.68 13.44 -7.42
CA GLY A 113 2.56 12.67 -8.30
C GLY A 113 4.03 12.71 -7.86
N GLY A 114 4.74 11.61 -8.09
CA GLY A 114 6.18 11.49 -7.85
C GLY A 114 6.60 10.56 -6.70
N GLU A 115 5.66 10.13 -5.87
CA GLU A 115 5.86 9.10 -4.83
C GLU A 115 4.86 7.95 -5.03
N ALA A 116 5.12 6.82 -4.40
CA ALA A 116 4.18 5.70 -4.36
C ALA A 116 2.91 6.08 -3.58
N ASP A 117 1.79 5.42 -3.89
CA ASP A 117 0.49 5.70 -3.25
C ASP A 117 0.55 5.49 -1.74
N ILE A 118 1.29 4.47 -1.32
CA ILE A 118 1.50 4.14 0.09
C ILE A 118 2.97 3.80 0.31
N VAL A 119 3.59 4.35 1.35
CA VAL A 119 4.93 3.98 1.80
C VAL A 119 4.82 3.47 3.24
N TYR A 120 4.67 2.17 3.41
CA TYR A 120 4.53 1.51 4.71
C TYR A 120 5.90 1.20 5.29
N GLU A 121 6.19 1.71 6.47
CA GLU A 121 7.48 1.50 7.13
C GLU A 121 7.41 0.37 8.15
N TYR A 122 8.31 -0.59 8.02
CA TYR A 122 8.48 -1.72 8.93
C TYR A 122 9.79 -1.62 9.69
N GLU A 123 9.71 -1.73 11.00
CA GLU A 123 10.89 -1.93 11.85
C GLU A 123 11.40 -3.37 11.74
N ALA A 124 12.67 -3.59 12.07
CA ALA A 124 13.26 -4.93 12.06
C ALA A 124 12.61 -5.82 13.13
N THR A 125 12.33 -7.06 12.75
CA THR A 125 11.82 -8.12 13.62
C THR A 125 12.63 -9.40 13.42
N GLU A 126 12.30 -10.48 14.13
CA GLU A 126 12.86 -11.81 13.84
C GLU A 126 12.45 -12.38 12.47
N HIS A 127 11.41 -11.82 11.84
CA HIS A 127 10.84 -12.31 10.58
C HIS A 127 11.34 -11.56 9.35
N TYR A 128 11.74 -10.29 9.51
CA TYR A 128 12.19 -9.44 8.40
C TYR A 128 13.06 -8.27 8.90
N PRO A 129 13.98 -7.76 8.06
CA PRO A 129 14.76 -6.55 8.36
C PRO A 129 13.89 -5.31 8.34
N ALA A 130 14.41 -4.19 8.87
CA ALA A 130 13.78 -2.89 8.69
C ALA A 130 13.74 -2.52 7.20
N HIS A 131 12.56 -2.15 6.69
CA HIS A 131 12.38 -1.80 5.28
C HIS A 131 11.11 -0.98 5.07
N ALA A 132 11.04 -0.31 3.93
CA ALA A 132 9.81 0.28 3.44
C ALA A 132 9.15 -0.65 2.41
N LEU A 133 7.84 -0.82 2.52
CA LEU A 133 7.00 -1.43 1.52
C LEU A 133 6.26 -0.33 0.78
N LEU A 134 6.61 -0.13 -0.48
CA LEU A 134 5.85 0.73 -1.38
C LEU A 134 4.66 -0.07 -1.91
N ILE A 135 3.49 0.55 -1.97
CA ILE A 135 2.31 -0.06 -2.59
C ILE A 135 1.82 0.89 -3.68
N GLU A 136 1.72 0.37 -4.88
CA GLU A 136 1.19 1.04 -6.06
C GLU A 136 -0.10 0.35 -6.46
N ALA A 137 -1.12 1.12 -6.73
CA ALA A 137 -2.47 0.63 -6.99
C ALA A 137 -3.00 1.11 -8.33
N THR A 138 -3.47 0.20 -9.17
CA THR A 138 -4.13 0.58 -10.41
C THR A 138 -5.34 -0.28 -10.73
N LEU A 139 -6.37 0.35 -11.27
CA LEU A 139 -7.51 -0.31 -11.89
C LEU A 139 -7.50 -0.17 -13.42
N ALA A 140 -6.37 0.25 -14.00
CA ALA A 140 -6.18 0.27 -15.44
C ALA A 140 -6.32 -1.15 -16.02
N ASP A 141 -6.95 -1.25 -17.18
CA ASP A 141 -7.01 -2.51 -17.92
C ASP A 141 -5.62 -2.96 -18.39
N SER A 142 -5.47 -4.24 -18.71
CA SER A 142 -4.18 -4.84 -19.05
C SER A 142 -3.49 -4.17 -20.26
N THR A 143 -4.24 -3.53 -21.15
CA THR A 143 -3.69 -2.82 -22.32
C THR A 143 -3.06 -1.48 -21.90
N ASN A 144 -3.75 -0.72 -21.08
CA ASN A 144 -3.30 0.60 -20.61
C ASN A 144 -2.22 0.48 -19.52
N GLN A 145 -2.29 -0.53 -18.67
CA GLN A 145 -1.36 -0.81 -17.60
C GLN A 145 0.11 -0.79 -18.05
N ARG A 146 0.40 -1.39 -19.21
CA ARG A 146 1.75 -1.42 -19.77
C ARG A 146 2.29 -0.01 -20.06
N ARG A 147 1.44 0.91 -20.52
CA ARG A 147 1.85 2.28 -20.85
C ARG A 147 1.92 3.20 -19.64
N MET A 148 1.09 2.95 -18.65
CA MET A 148 0.88 3.88 -17.55
C MET A 148 1.66 3.51 -16.29
N GLU A 149 1.99 2.21 -16.06
CA GLU A 149 2.44 1.74 -14.75
C GLU A 149 3.89 1.22 -14.73
N MET A 150 4.40 0.69 -15.84
CA MET A 150 5.73 0.06 -15.84
C MET A 150 6.84 1.04 -15.43
N GLU A 151 6.83 2.24 -16.00
CA GLU A 151 7.83 3.27 -15.68
C GLU A 151 7.58 3.90 -14.30
N PRO A 152 6.37 4.40 -13.96
CA PRO A 152 6.12 5.00 -12.65
C PRO A 152 6.47 4.10 -11.47
N VAL A 153 6.01 2.85 -11.47
CA VAL A 153 6.30 1.88 -10.40
C VAL A 153 7.81 1.66 -10.23
N SER A 154 8.51 1.44 -11.35
CA SER A 154 9.97 1.27 -11.33
C SER A 154 10.68 2.54 -10.86
N ARG A 155 10.22 3.72 -11.25
CA ARG A 155 10.78 5.02 -10.88
C ARG A 155 10.57 5.33 -9.41
N HIS A 156 9.38 5.11 -8.87
CA HIS A 156 9.10 5.38 -7.46
C HIS A 156 9.96 4.50 -6.56
N LEU A 157 10.02 3.19 -6.83
CA LEU A 157 10.88 2.29 -6.08
C LEU A 157 12.36 2.62 -6.24
N GLY A 158 12.83 2.85 -7.47
CA GLY A 158 14.22 3.17 -7.75
C GLY A 158 14.69 4.45 -7.05
N HIS A 159 13.90 5.52 -7.09
CA HIS A 159 14.19 6.76 -6.37
C HIS A 159 14.19 6.55 -4.85
N HIS A 160 13.24 5.77 -4.33
CA HIS A 160 13.20 5.45 -2.90
C HIS A 160 14.48 4.71 -2.46
N LEU A 161 14.89 3.68 -3.20
CA LEU A 161 16.10 2.90 -2.90
C LEU A 161 17.38 3.76 -2.99
N ILE A 162 17.50 4.61 -4.00
CA ILE A 162 18.64 5.54 -4.14
C ILE A 162 18.68 6.52 -2.96
N ARG A 163 17.54 7.08 -2.57
CA ARG A 163 17.44 8.06 -1.49
C ARG A 163 17.76 7.47 -0.12
N THR A 164 17.26 6.26 0.16
CA THR A 164 17.36 5.65 1.49
C THR A 164 18.56 4.74 1.67
N GLY A 165 19.10 4.18 0.57
CA GLY A 165 20.12 3.15 0.60
C GLY A 165 19.62 1.80 1.15
N ASN A 166 18.34 1.66 1.48
CA ASN A 166 17.80 0.46 2.07
C ASN A 166 17.28 -0.52 1.00
N MET A 167 18.16 -1.41 0.56
CA MET A 167 17.88 -2.41 -0.48
C MET A 167 16.91 -3.53 -0.03
N SER A 168 16.54 -3.58 1.25
CA SER A 168 15.49 -4.48 1.74
C SER A 168 14.08 -3.95 1.39
N SER A 169 13.96 -2.67 1.07
CA SER A 169 12.69 -2.06 0.65
C SER A 169 12.25 -2.58 -0.72
N TYR A 170 10.95 -2.69 -0.93
CA TYR A 170 10.40 -3.23 -2.16
C TYR A 170 8.99 -2.69 -2.46
N CYS A 171 8.44 -3.06 -3.63
CA CYS A 171 7.13 -2.62 -4.06
C CYS A 171 6.16 -3.78 -4.23
N ILE A 172 4.93 -3.60 -3.76
CA ILE A 172 3.75 -4.38 -4.17
C ILE A 172 2.99 -3.56 -5.22
N PHE A 173 2.72 -4.18 -6.36
CA PHE A 173 1.89 -3.62 -7.40
C PHE A 173 0.53 -4.33 -7.40
N ALA A 174 -0.51 -3.63 -6.93
CA ALA A 174 -1.86 -4.18 -6.77
C ALA A 174 -2.77 -3.76 -7.92
N THR A 175 -3.44 -4.73 -8.56
CA THR A 175 -4.29 -4.46 -9.72
C THR A 175 -5.45 -5.45 -9.83
N ASN A 176 -6.40 -5.14 -10.70
CA ASN A 176 -7.49 -6.07 -11.04
C ASN A 176 -7.05 -7.16 -12.03
N GLU A 177 -6.18 -6.83 -12.97
CA GLU A 177 -5.75 -7.72 -14.05
C GLU A 177 -4.28 -7.43 -14.41
N LEU A 178 -3.45 -8.46 -14.52
CA LEU A 178 -2.03 -8.35 -14.85
C LEU A 178 -1.73 -8.64 -16.31
N ASN A 179 -1.01 -7.72 -16.94
CA ASN A 179 -0.43 -7.96 -18.26
C ASN A 179 0.89 -8.74 -18.13
N ILE A 180 1.07 -9.79 -18.94
CA ILE A 180 2.30 -10.62 -18.91
C ILE A 180 3.57 -9.82 -19.18
N ASN A 181 3.51 -8.77 -20.02
CA ASN A 181 4.66 -7.92 -20.27
C ASN A 181 4.99 -7.01 -19.08
N VAL A 182 4.00 -6.63 -18.27
CA VAL A 182 4.23 -5.92 -17.00
C VAL A 182 4.96 -6.85 -16.00
N ILE A 183 4.51 -8.09 -15.87
CA ILE A 183 5.20 -9.11 -15.05
C ILE A 183 6.64 -9.28 -15.54
N SER A 184 6.85 -9.39 -16.86
CA SER A 184 8.17 -9.56 -17.44
C SER A 184 9.09 -8.37 -17.16
N ASP A 185 8.57 -7.15 -17.29
CA ASP A 185 9.34 -5.93 -16.99
C ASP A 185 9.72 -5.87 -15.50
N PHE A 186 8.77 -6.07 -14.61
CA PHE A 186 9.04 -6.07 -13.17
C PHE A 186 10.05 -7.15 -12.76
N ARG A 187 9.99 -8.32 -13.39
CA ARG A 187 11.00 -9.38 -13.17
C ARG A 187 12.36 -9.00 -13.72
N SER A 188 12.43 -8.26 -14.82
CA SER A 188 13.71 -7.80 -15.38
C SER A 188 14.44 -6.83 -14.43
N ARG A 189 13.73 -6.09 -13.58
CA ARG A 189 14.30 -5.18 -12.60
C ARG A 189 15.18 -5.86 -11.54
N LYS A 190 15.10 -7.15 -11.42
CA LYS A 190 16.04 -7.94 -10.59
C LYS A 190 17.50 -7.82 -11.08
N THR A 191 17.71 -7.64 -12.38
CA THR A 191 19.04 -7.62 -12.99
C THR A 191 19.31 -6.37 -13.83
N THR A 192 18.27 -5.61 -14.18
CA THR A 192 18.40 -4.39 -14.96
C THR A 192 18.49 -3.19 -14.03
N PRO A 193 19.61 -2.45 -14.02
CA PRO A 193 19.78 -1.31 -13.12
C PRO A 193 18.77 -0.20 -13.40
N PHE A 194 18.39 0.49 -12.34
CA PHE A 194 17.68 1.76 -12.40
C PHE A 194 18.65 2.89 -12.06
N TYR A 195 18.75 3.89 -12.93
CA TYR A 195 19.64 5.03 -12.78
C TYR A 195 18.89 6.30 -12.39
N ASN A 196 19.52 7.12 -11.55
CA ASN A 196 19.09 8.49 -11.35
C ASN A 196 19.34 9.29 -12.64
N SER A 197 18.28 9.87 -13.22
CA SER A 197 18.37 10.62 -14.48
C SER A 197 19.26 11.88 -14.42
N GLN A 198 19.44 12.43 -13.22
CA GLN A 198 20.29 13.63 -13.00
C GLN A 198 21.73 13.28 -12.61
N ASN A 199 21.97 12.07 -12.11
CA ASN A 199 23.30 11.61 -11.69
C ASN A 199 23.44 10.11 -11.96
N HIS A 200 23.97 9.74 -13.12
CA HIS A 200 24.13 8.36 -13.57
C HIS A 200 25.13 7.53 -12.74
N ASN A 201 25.88 8.14 -11.80
CA ASN A 201 26.66 7.39 -10.84
C ASN A 201 25.83 6.87 -9.66
N GLN A 202 24.59 7.33 -9.54
CA GLN A 202 23.62 6.83 -8.58
C GLN A 202 22.67 5.87 -9.30
N TYR A 203 22.74 4.60 -8.94
CA TYR A 203 21.89 3.56 -9.49
C TYR A 203 21.63 2.48 -8.45
N VAL A 204 20.63 1.68 -8.69
CA VAL A 204 20.27 0.48 -7.90
C VAL A 204 20.01 -0.69 -8.81
N GLU A 205 20.38 -1.88 -8.33
CA GLU A 205 20.09 -3.17 -8.95
C GLU A 205 19.27 -4.03 -7.98
N GLY A 206 18.65 -5.07 -8.49
CA GLY A 206 17.92 -6.00 -7.65
C GLY A 206 16.61 -5.46 -7.09
N MET A 207 15.95 -4.54 -7.79
CA MET A 207 14.65 -4.02 -7.38
C MET A 207 13.60 -5.12 -7.34
N LYS A 208 12.95 -5.28 -6.19
CA LYS A 208 11.90 -6.26 -5.95
C LYS A 208 10.53 -5.62 -6.14
N ILE A 209 9.81 -6.05 -7.17
CA ILE A 209 8.43 -5.64 -7.43
C ILE A 209 7.59 -6.91 -7.50
N ILE A 210 6.60 -7.02 -6.61
CA ILE A 210 5.71 -8.16 -6.49
C ILE A 210 4.31 -7.74 -6.91
N PRO A 211 3.83 -8.17 -8.07
CA PRO A 211 2.45 -7.90 -8.47
C PRO A 211 1.47 -8.80 -7.74
N LEU A 212 0.29 -8.27 -7.43
CA LEU A 212 -0.84 -8.99 -6.85
C LEU A 212 -2.12 -8.58 -7.56
N GLU A 213 -2.90 -9.56 -8.02
CA GLU A 213 -4.27 -9.31 -8.50
C GLU A 213 -5.26 -9.35 -7.33
N ILE A 214 -6.46 -8.82 -7.55
CA ILE A 214 -7.54 -8.84 -6.55
C ILE A 214 -7.86 -10.26 -6.03
N PRO A 215 -7.85 -11.33 -6.84
CA PRO A 215 -8.06 -12.69 -6.34
C PRO A 215 -7.04 -13.11 -5.26
N GLU A 216 -5.76 -12.78 -5.42
CA GLU A 216 -4.73 -13.08 -4.42
C GLU A 216 -4.93 -12.25 -3.15
N LEU A 217 -5.26 -10.96 -3.28
CA LEU A 217 -5.61 -10.12 -2.13
C LEU A 217 -6.80 -10.69 -1.35
N LYS A 218 -7.83 -11.17 -2.06
CA LYS A 218 -8.99 -11.82 -1.42
C LYS A 218 -8.57 -13.08 -0.67
N LYS A 219 -7.75 -13.93 -1.27
CA LYS A 219 -7.27 -15.16 -0.65
C LYS A 219 -6.45 -14.88 0.61
N ILE A 220 -5.53 -13.89 0.56
CA ILE A 220 -4.76 -13.42 1.72
C ILE A 220 -5.70 -13.06 2.89
N ILE A 221 -6.77 -12.30 2.60
CA ILE A 221 -7.74 -11.87 3.61
C ILE A 221 -8.60 -13.04 4.10
N GLN A 222 -9.09 -13.90 3.20
CA GLN A 222 -9.89 -15.07 3.54
C GLN A 222 -9.16 -16.02 4.47
N ASP A 223 -7.88 -16.26 4.20
CA ASP A 223 -7.02 -17.16 4.95
C ASP A 223 -6.42 -16.51 6.22
N ASN A 224 -6.77 -15.23 6.50
CA ASN A 224 -6.26 -14.43 7.62
C ASN A 224 -4.72 -14.39 7.67
N ARG A 225 -4.08 -14.33 6.51
CA ARG A 225 -2.62 -14.21 6.42
C ARG A 225 -2.16 -12.91 7.07
N THR A 226 -1.01 -12.96 7.71
CA THR A 226 -0.32 -11.81 8.28
C THR A 226 0.86 -11.40 7.41
N TYR A 227 1.32 -10.16 7.55
CA TYR A 227 2.48 -9.70 6.78
C TYR A 227 3.74 -10.56 7.02
N LYS A 228 3.98 -10.99 8.27
CA LYS A 228 5.10 -11.89 8.60
C LYS A 228 5.09 -13.23 7.85
N GLU A 229 3.90 -13.71 7.48
CA GLU A 229 3.74 -14.95 6.69
C GLU A 229 3.89 -14.68 5.20
N LEU A 230 3.53 -13.49 4.73
CA LEU A 230 3.66 -13.09 3.32
C LEU A 230 5.10 -12.73 2.95
N TYR A 231 5.85 -12.11 3.86
CA TYR A 231 7.22 -11.66 3.59
C TYR A 231 8.12 -12.77 3.03
N PRO A 232 8.24 -13.96 3.66
CA PRO A 232 9.07 -15.05 3.11
C PRO A 232 8.56 -15.57 1.77
N ILE A 233 7.26 -15.52 1.48
CA ILE A 233 6.69 -15.88 0.17
C ILE A 233 7.20 -14.91 -0.89
N PHE A 234 7.15 -13.61 -0.63
CA PHE A 234 7.62 -12.58 -1.55
C PHE A 234 9.14 -12.66 -1.78
N GLU A 235 9.91 -12.93 -0.71
CA GLU A 235 11.36 -13.18 -0.83
C GLU A 235 11.65 -14.40 -1.70
N SER A 236 10.98 -15.51 -1.46
CA SER A 236 11.12 -16.72 -2.26
C SER A 236 10.75 -16.49 -3.73
N ALA A 237 9.65 -15.79 -3.97
CA ALA A 237 9.22 -15.42 -5.31
C ALA A 237 10.25 -14.53 -6.02
N PHE A 238 10.78 -13.52 -5.35
CA PHE A 238 11.82 -12.66 -5.92
C PHE A 238 13.07 -13.44 -6.29
N ASN A 239 13.52 -14.34 -5.43
CA ASN A 239 14.74 -15.13 -5.63
C ASN A 239 14.59 -16.23 -6.69
N SER A 240 13.38 -16.62 -7.04
CA SER A 240 13.11 -17.66 -8.04
C SER A 240 13.72 -17.30 -9.40
N GLY A 241 14.25 -18.31 -10.10
CA GLY A 241 14.74 -18.22 -11.47
C GLY A 241 13.71 -18.63 -12.53
N ILE A 242 12.45 -18.87 -12.14
CA ILE A 242 11.37 -19.27 -13.07
C ILE A 242 11.07 -18.15 -14.06
N MET A 243 10.84 -18.54 -15.31
CA MET A 243 10.50 -17.59 -16.40
C MET A 243 9.20 -16.80 -16.09
N PRO A 244 9.11 -15.52 -16.48
CA PRO A 244 8.00 -14.65 -16.11
C PRO A 244 6.59 -15.22 -16.34
N HIS A 245 6.37 -15.93 -17.44
CA HIS A 245 5.06 -16.49 -17.81
C HIS A 245 4.59 -17.64 -16.89
N LEU A 246 5.51 -18.29 -16.17
CA LEU A 246 5.20 -19.32 -15.17
C LEU A 246 5.40 -18.81 -13.73
N TRP A 247 6.14 -17.74 -13.58
CA TRP A 247 6.56 -17.24 -12.27
C TRP A 247 5.38 -16.79 -11.41
N TYR A 248 4.48 -16.00 -11.97
CA TYR A 248 3.35 -15.48 -11.23
C TYR A 248 2.45 -16.61 -10.73
N GLU A 249 2.13 -17.55 -11.60
CA GLU A 249 1.32 -18.72 -11.25
C GLU A 249 1.99 -19.60 -10.19
N ASN A 250 3.28 -19.90 -10.34
CA ASN A 250 3.96 -20.89 -9.50
C ASN A 250 4.54 -20.30 -8.21
N CYS A 251 4.94 -19.03 -8.21
CA CYS A 251 5.63 -18.42 -7.05
C CYS A 251 4.73 -17.48 -6.24
N ILE A 252 3.62 -16.99 -6.83
CA ILE A 252 2.68 -16.11 -6.14
C ILE A 252 1.35 -16.82 -5.91
N LYS A 253 0.58 -17.13 -6.95
CA LYS A 253 -0.78 -17.67 -6.82
C LYS A 253 -0.85 -18.96 -6.03
N LYS A 254 0.09 -19.88 -6.23
CA LYS A 254 0.13 -21.17 -5.52
C LYS A 254 0.69 -21.07 -4.10
N SER A 255 1.40 -19.99 -3.77
CA SER A 255 2.06 -19.81 -2.48
C SER A 255 1.22 -18.99 -1.49
N ILE A 256 0.34 -18.14 -2.00
CA ILE A 256 -0.67 -17.41 -1.24
C ILE A 256 -1.88 -18.30 -1.01
#